data_a7b182f06ac9502675eade29ae6c3bdb
#
_entry.id   a7b182f06ac9502675eade29ae6c3bdb
#
_cell.length_a   1.000
_cell.length_b   1.000
_cell.length_c   1.000
_cell.angle_alpha   90.00
_cell.angle_beta   90.00
_cell.angle_gamma   90.00
#
_symmetry.space_group_name_H-M   'P 1'
#
loop_
_entity.id
_entity.type
_entity.pdbx_description
1 polymer ?
#
loop_
_entity_poly.entity_id
_entity_poly.type
_entity_poly.pdbx_seq_one_letter_code
_entity_poly.pdbx_strand_id
1 'polypeptide(L)'
;VKNVSKFFGDKIALDNINLYVKKGEFVTILGPSGCGKTTLLRLIAGFQTASAGEIRIAGQEITQTPPHKRPVNTVFQKYALFPHLNVYDNIAFGLKLKKLPKQIIEKKVKAALRMVGMTDYEYRDVNSLSGGQQQRVAIARAIVNEPEVLLLDEPLAALDLKMRKDMQMELKEMHKTLGITFVYVTHDQEEALTLSDTIVVMSEGRIQQIGTPVDIYNEPINSFVADFIGESNILNGIMIKDKLVRFAGVEFECVDEGFGENMPVDVVVRPEDWYIFPLSDAAQITGTVTSSIFKGVHYEMVVVANGYEFIVQDYHHFDVGQEVGLLVKPFDIHIMKKERVCNSFEGEMIDESHVDFLGCHFECLPVKDIE
;
A
#
# COMPACT_ATOMS: atom_id res chain seq x y z
N VAL A 1 11.23 11.30 8.42
CA VAL A 1 12.01 11.22 7.17
C VAL A 1 11.74 12.51 6.43
N LYS A 2 12.81 13.23 6.01
CA LYS A 2 12.67 14.54 5.37
C LYS A 2 13.60 14.64 4.17
N ASN A 3 13.01 14.83 2.99
CA ASN A 3 13.69 14.96 1.69
C ASN A 3 14.72 13.84 1.43
N VAL A 4 14.41 12.61 1.85
CA VAL A 4 15.36 11.49 1.73
C VAL A 4 15.35 10.94 0.32
N SER A 5 16.55 10.89 -0.27
CA SER A 5 16.80 10.26 -1.56
C SER A 5 17.89 9.21 -1.46
N LYS A 6 17.80 8.18 -2.30
CA LYS A 6 18.80 7.10 -2.38
C LYS A 6 19.09 6.74 -3.82
N PHE A 7 20.35 6.82 -4.18
CA PHE A 7 20.86 6.46 -5.50
C PHE A 7 21.79 5.24 -5.40
N PHE A 8 21.72 4.36 -6.37
CA PHE A 8 22.65 3.24 -6.59
C PHE A 8 23.23 3.39 -8.01
N GLY A 9 24.42 4.01 -8.12
CA GLY A 9 24.92 4.48 -9.41
C GLY A 9 23.91 5.44 -10.04
N ASP A 10 23.53 5.18 -11.28
CA ASP A 10 22.56 6.00 -12.02
C ASP A 10 21.07 5.68 -11.69
N LYS A 11 20.82 4.62 -10.92
CA LYS A 11 19.46 4.22 -10.56
C LYS A 11 18.97 4.97 -9.32
N ILE A 12 17.85 5.67 -9.46
CA ILE A 12 17.12 6.28 -8.34
C ILE A 12 16.29 5.18 -7.68
N ALA A 13 16.59 4.86 -6.42
CA ALA A 13 15.81 3.90 -5.64
C ALA A 13 14.77 4.57 -4.75
N LEU A 14 15.06 5.79 -4.28
CA LEU A 14 14.14 6.65 -3.54
C LEU A 14 14.38 8.10 -3.99
N ASP A 15 13.29 8.80 -4.25
CA ASP A 15 13.29 10.17 -4.70
C ASP A 15 12.47 11.08 -3.77
N ASN A 16 13.16 11.96 -3.04
CA ASN A 16 12.59 13.01 -2.21
C ASN A 16 11.48 12.52 -1.25
N ILE A 17 11.74 11.43 -0.52
CA ILE A 17 10.78 10.86 0.43
C ILE A 17 10.60 11.78 1.63
N ASN A 18 9.35 12.16 1.87
CA ASN A 18 8.91 12.91 3.02
C ASN A 18 7.82 12.12 3.76
N LEU A 19 8.13 11.68 4.99
CA LEU A 19 7.22 10.85 5.79
C LEU A 19 7.31 11.26 7.25
N TYR A 20 6.18 11.63 7.82
CA TYR A 20 6.02 11.85 9.25
C TYR A 20 5.18 10.73 9.86
N VAL A 21 5.68 10.12 10.92
CA VAL A 21 5.02 9.04 11.66
C VAL A 21 4.84 9.48 13.11
N LYS A 22 3.62 9.38 13.63
CA LYS A 22 3.31 9.72 15.02
C LYS A 22 3.82 8.61 15.96
N LYS A 23 4.13 9.00 17.20
CA LYS A 23 4.53 8.02 18.21
C LYS A 23 3.36 7.08 18.53
N GLY A 24 3.63 5.76 18.54
CA GLY A 24 2.66 4.74 18.82
C GLY A 24 1.72 4.41 17.65
N GLU A 25 2.03 4.90 16.44
CA GLU A 25 1.25 4.65 15.23
C GLU A 25 1.69 3.36 14.53
N PHE A 26 0.74 2.63 13.97
CA PHE A 26 1.00 1.51 13.06
C PHE A 26 0.97 2.03 11.61
N VAL A 27 2.14 2.23 11.02
CA VAL A 27 2.27 2.73 9.65
C VAL A 27 2.69 1.60 8.73
N THR A 28 1.94 1.41 7.64
CA THR A 28 2.31 0.45 6.60
C THR A 28 2.81 1.16 5.35
N ILE A 29 3.99 0.76 4.88
CA ILE A 29 4.56 1.14 3.59
C ILE A 29 4.17 0.06 2.59
N LEU A 30 3.25 0.39 1.70
CA LEU A 30 2.64 -0.50 0.73
C LEU A 30 3.07 -0.12 -0.70
N GLY A 31 3.24 -1.10 -1.58
CA GLY A 31 3.56 -0.84 -2.98
C GLY A 31 4.05 -2.08 -3.72
N PRO A 32 4.19 -2.05 -5.04
CA PRO A 32 4.67 -3.17 -5.85
C PRO A 32 6.12 -3.54 -5.53
N SER A 33 6.53 -4.73 -5.97
CA SER A 33 7.92 -5.17 -5.83
C SER A 33 8.89 -4.21 -6.51
N GLY A 34 9.98 -3.86 -5.83
CA GLY A 34 11.02 -2.99 -6.38
C GLY A 34 10.75 -1.49 -6.28
N CYS A 35 9.61 -1.02 -5.74
CA CYS A 35 9.30 0.41 -5.62
C CYS A 35 10.07 1.17 -4.52
N GLY A 36 10.97 0.50 -3.76
CA GLY A 36 11.83 1.17 -2.77
C GLY A 36 11.48 0.93 -1.29
N LYS A 37 10.42 0.21 -0.94
CA LYS A 37 9.95 -0.04 0.45
C LYS A 37 11.06 -0.56 1.38
N THR A 38 11.65 -1.69 1.03
CA THR A 38 12.76 -2.30 1.81
C THR A 38 13.98 -1.38 1.86
N THR A 39 14.23 -0.58 0.80
CA THR A 39 15.31 0.42 0.81
C THR A 39 15.05 1.50 1.84
N LEU A 40 13.82 2.05 1.89
CA LEU A 40 13.43 3.04 2.90
C LEU A 40 13.55 2.46 4.32
N LEU A 41 13.06 1.24 4.53
CA LEU A 41 13.18 0.57 5.83
C LEU A 41 14.65 0.37 6.24
N ARG A 42 15.53 -0.04 5.30
CA ARG A 42 16.98 -0.20 5.55
C ARG A 42 17.68 1.12 5.85
N LEU A 43 17.23 2.23 5.27
CA LEU A 43 17.73 3.57 5.61
C LEU A 43 17.33 3.95 7.04
N ILE A 44 16.07 3.70 7.45
CA ILE A 44 15.61 3.95 8.82
C ILE A 44 16.35 3.05 9.82
N ALA A 45 16.59 1.78 9.47
CA ALA A 45 17.36 0.84 10.29
C ALA A 45 18.87 1.17 10.38
N GLY A 46 19.38 1.94 9.43
CA GLY A 46 20.81 2.29 9.33
C GLY A 46 21.69 1.24 8.64
N PHE A 47 21.08 0.26 7.98
CA PHE A 47 21.82 -0.73 7.16
C PHE A 47 22.29 -0.14 5.83
N GLN A 48 21.74 1.01 5.45
CA GLN A 48 22.17 1.82 4.32
C GLN A 48 22.20 3.28 4.72
N THR A 49 23.00 4.08 4.03
CA THR A 49 23.07 5.53 4.20
C THR A 49 22.25 6.24 3.11
N ALA A 50 21.52 7.28 3.49
CA ALA A 50 20.84 8.14 2.53
C ALA A 50 21.86 8.88 1.66
N SER A 51 21.52 9.13 0.40
CA SER A 51 22.33 9.95 -0.51
C SER A 51 22.05 11.44 -0.28
N ALA A 52 20.81 11.79 0.15
CA ALA A 52 20.40 13.12 0.54
C ALA A 52 19.28 13.05 1.57
N GLY A 53 19.03 14.16 2.27
CA GLY A 53 17.97 14.30 3.27
C GLY A 53 18.37 13.82 4.66
N GLU A 54 17.40 13.84 5.58
CA GLU A 54 17.61 13.50 6.99
C GLU A 54 16.55 12.55 7.53
N ILE A 55 16.97 11.69 8.47
CA ILE A 55 16.10 10.77 9.21
C ILE A 55 16.17 11.14 10.68
N ARG A 56 15.01 11.33 11.32
CA ARG A 56 14.90 11.64 12.74
C ARG A 56 13.98 10.64 13.45
N ILE A 57 14.36 10.27 14.68
CA ILE A 57 13.51 9.50 15.59
C ILE A 57 13.47 10.23 16.94
N ALA A 58 12.28 10.43 17.49
CA ALA A 58 12.05 11.18 18.71
C ALA A 58 12.77 12.55 18.73
N GLY A 59 12.76 13.26 17.59
CA GLY A 59 13.41 14.56 17.42
C GLY A 59 14.93 14.52 17.21
N GLN A 60 15.58 13.38 17.43
CA GLN A 60 17.03 13.23 17.23
C GLN A 60 17.36 12.80 15.81
N GLU A 61 18.30 13.48 15.19
CA GLU A 61 18.82 13.08 13.89
C GLU A 61 19.66 11.80 14.01
N ILE A 62 19.35 10.81 13.18
CA ILE A 62 20.00 9.51 13.18
C ILE A 62 20.58 9.12 11.82
N THR A 63 20.60 10.04 10.85
CA THR A 63 20.98 9.78 9.45
C THR A 63 22.32 9.06 9.33
N GLN A 64 23.33 9.50 10.12
CA GLN A 64 24.68 8.91 10.13
C GLN A 64 24.91 7.97 11.34
N THR A 65 23.89 7.75 12.17
CA THR A 65 24.02 6.87 13.34
C THR A 65 24.09 5.40 12.90
N PRO A 66 25.09 4.62 13.36
CA PRO A 66 25.19 3.21 12.98
C PRO A 66 24.03 2.39 13.55
N PRO A 67 23.66 1.24 12.92
CA PRO A 67 22.45 0.47 13.26
C PRO A 67 22.33 0.11 14.74
N HIS A 68 23.41 -0.33 15.36
CA HIS A 68 23.42 -0.79 16.76
C HIS A 68 23.23 0.33 17.81
N LYS A 69 23.27 1.60 17.38
CA LYS A 69 23.02 2.78 18.24
C LYS A 69 21.66 3.42 17.97
N ARG A 70 20.92 2.96 16.98
CA ARG A 70 19.59 3.48 16.67
C ARG A 70 18.54 2.90 17.62
N PRO A 71 17.55 3.68 18.05
CA PRO A 71 16.48 3.20 18.93
C PRO A 71 15.41 2.40 18.17
N VAL A 72 15.85 1.57 17.23
CA VAL A 72 14.99 0.74 16.38
C VAL A 72 15.42 -0.71 16.41
N ASN A 73 14.48 -1.63 16.23
CA ASN A 73 14.76 -3.03 15.97
C ASN A 73 14.03 -3.49 14.71
N THR A 74 14.62 -4.46 14.01
CA THR A 74 14.09 -4.96 12.73
C THR A 74 13.79 -6.44 12.82
N VAL A 75 12.60 -6.82 12.34
CA VAL A 75 12.22 -8.20 12.03
C VAL A 75 12.31 -8.36 10.52
N PHE A 76 13.15 -9.29 10.06
CA PHE A 76 13.39 -9.56 8.65
C PHE A 76 12.41 -10.59 8.09
N GLN A 77 12.18 -10.59 6.80
CA GLN A 77 11.31 -11.50 6.07
C GLN A 77 11.60 -12.99 6.36
N LYS A 78 12.88 -13.37 6.50
CA LYS A 78 13.31 -14.75 6.87
C LYS A 78 13.59 -14.91 8.36
N TYR A 79 13.02 -14.03 9.21
CA TYR A 79 13.14 -14.01 10.68
C TYR A 79 14.58 -13.86 11.22
N ALA A 80 15.59 -14.33 10.51
CA ALA A 80 17.02 -14.24 10.84
C ALA A 80 17.33 -14.71 12.28
N LEU A 81 16.68 -15.80 12.74
CA LEU A 81 17.01 -16.42 14.03
C LEU A 81 18.40 -17.05 13.96
N PHE A 82 19.09 -17.07 15.12
CA PHE A 82 20.36 -17.74 15.26
C PHE A 82 20.13 -19.26 15.39
N PRO A 83 20.46 -20.09 14.37
CA PRO A 83 20.07 -21.49 14.34
C PRO A 83 20.80 -22.36 15.37
N HIS A 84 21.93 -21.89 15.91
CA HIS A 84 22.73 -22.54 16.95
C HIS A 84 22.33 -22.17 18.37
N LEU A 85 21.32 -21.29 18.52
CA LEU A 85 20.79 -20.85 19.81
C LEU A 85 19.35 -21.35 19.98
N ASN A 86 18.97 -21.68 21.21
CA ASN A 86 17.58 -21.96 21.57
C ASN A 86 16.74 -20.68 21.57
N VAL A 87 15.44 -20.79 21.83
CA VAL A 87 14.51 -19.68 21.89
C VAL A 87 14.93 -18.61 22.91
N TYR A 88 15.25 -19.04 24.14
CA TYR A 88 15.69 -18.14 25.20
C TYR A 88 16.94 -17.34 24.78
N ASP A 89 17.95 -18.01 24.28
CA ASP A 89 19.22 -17.41 23.91
C ASP A 89 19.10 -16.48 22.70
N ASN A 90 18.20 -16.79 21.75
CA ASN A 90 17.84 -15.89 20.66
C ASN A 90 17.28 -14.57 21.20
N ILE A 91 16.30 -14.63 22.11
CA ILE A 91 15.65 -13.43 22.67
C ILE A 91 16.63 -12.69 23.59
N ALA A 92 17.37 -13.40 24.44
CA ALA A 92 18.33 -12.80 25.37
C ALA A 92 19.56 -12.18 24.71
N PHE A 93 19.81 -12.46 23.43
CA PHE A 93 21.07 -12.08 22.76
C PHE A 93 21.41 -10.60 22.91
N GLY A 94 20.47 -9.70 22.55
CA GLY A 94 20.68 -8.26 22.66
C GLY A 94 20.88 -7.78 24.11
N LEU A 95 20.17 -8.39 25.07
CA LEU A 95 20.29 -8.06 26.49
C LEU A 95 21.64 -8.50 27.06
N LYS A 96 22.17 -9.64 26.62
CA LYS A 96 23.51 -10.12 26.97
C LYS A 96 24.61 -9.18 26.46
N LEU A 97 24.47 -8.66 25.23
CA LEU A 97 25.39 -7.65 24.67
C LEU A 97 25.38 -6.36 25.48
N LYS A 98 24.23 -5.96 26.02
CA LYS A 98 24.10 -4.82 26.95
C LYS A 98 24.64 -5.10 28.35
N LYS A 99 25.15 -6.33 28.61
CA LYS A 99 25.69 -6.79 29.88
C LYS A 99 24.71 -6.61 31.06
N LEU A 100 23.42 -6.82 30.82
CA LEU A 100 22.42 -6.74 31.89
C LEU A 100 22.57 -7.91 32.89
N PRO A 101 22.18 -7.73 34.17
CA PRO A 101 22.17 -8.81 35.16
C PRO A 101 21.29 -9.97 34.73
N LYS A 102 21.72 -11.22 35.01
CA LYS A 102 21.02 -12.47 34.59
C LYS A 102 19.56 -12.48 35.05
N GLN A 103 19.25 -12.02 36.25
CA GLN A 103 17.87 -11.96 36.75
C GLN A 103 16.97 -11.02 35.92
N ILE A 104 17.52 -9.88 35.48
CA ILE A 104 16.79 -8.93 34.62
C ILE A 104 16.58 -9.52 33.25
N ILE A 105 17.56 -10.19 32.64
CA ILE A 105 17.46 -10.87 31.38
C ILE A 105 16.35 -11.92 31.44
N GLU A 106 16.35 -12.77 32.46
CA GLU A 106 15.34 -13.82 32.62
C GLU A 106 13.92 -13.24 32.73
N LYS A 107 13.74 -12.19 33.55
CA LYS A 107 12.45 -11.52 33.68
C LYS A 107 11.96 -10.92 32.34
N LYS A 108 12.83 -10.24 31.59
CA LYS A 108 12.49 -9.63 30.31
C LYS A 108 12.18 -10.68 29.24
N VAL A 109 12.97 -11.75 29.13
CA VAL A 109 12.74 -12.85 28.18
C VAL A 109 11.40 -13.54 28.44
N LYS A 110 11.10 -13.88 29.72
CA LYS A 110 9.80 -14.48 30.09
C LYS A 110 8.62 -13.54 29.78
N ALA A 111 8.79 -12.24 30.00
CA ALA A 111 7.77 -11.26 29.66
C ALA A 111 7.55 -11.19 28.13
N ALA A 112 8.61 -11.14 27.33
CA ALA A 112 8.54 -11.13 25.88
C ALA A 112 7.88 -12.42 25.32
N LEU A 113 8.25 -13.60 25.85
CA LEU A 113 7.65 -14.87 25.48
C LEU A 113 6.14 -14.93 25.77
N ARG A 114 5.72 -14.42 26.93
CA ARG A 114 4.28 -14.34 27.25
C ARG A 114 3.53 -13.45 26.29
N MET A 115 4.13 -12.32 25.91
CA MET A 115 3.52 -11.34 25.00
C MET A 115 3.26 -11.92 23.62
N VAL A 116 4.13 -12.82 23.13
CA VAL A 116 3.97 -13.50 21.83
C VAL A 116 3.32 -14.89 21.94
N GLY A 117 2.73 -15.24 23.11
CA GLY A 117 2.06 -16.52 23.31
C GLY A 117 2.96 -17.76 23.24
N MET A 118 4.25 -17.62 23.60
CA MET A 118 5.27 -18.67 23.51
C MET A 118 5.81 -19.08 24.90
N THR A 119 4.98 -19.02 25.92
CA THR A 119 5.32 -19.53 27.27
C THR A 119 5.73 -21.01 27.18
N ASP A 120 6.72 -21.42 27.96
CA ASP A 120 7.27 -22.79 28.02
C ASP A 120 8.04 -23.25 26.76
N TYR A 121 8.38 -22.33 25.85
CA TYR A 121 9.21 -22.59 24.68
C TYR A 121 10.68 -22.22 24.85
N GLU A 122 11.10 -21.74 26.03
CA GLU A 122 12.41 -21.14 26.28
C GLU A 122 13.59 -21.98 25.79
N TYR A 123 13.55 -23.27 26.02
CA TYR A 123 14.68 -24.17 25.75
C TYR A 123 14.53 -24.99 24.46
N ARG A 124 13.50 -24.69 23.65
CA ARG A 124 13.31 -25.38 22.37
C ARG A 124 14.34 -24.91 21.34
N ASP A 125 14.73 -25.83 20.48
CA ASP A 125 15.52 -25.55 19.28
C ASP A 125 14.65 -24.74 18.30
N VAL A 126 15.17 -23.60 17.80
CA VAL A 126 14.45 -22.76 16.84
C VAL A 126 14.19 -23.45 15.51
N ASN A 127 15.02 -24.42 15.12
CA ASN A 127 14.83 -25.20 13.90
C ASN A 127 13.66 -26.20 14.00
N SER A 128 13.21 -26.53 15.21
CA SER A 128 12.03 -27.40 15.44
C SER A 128 10.70 -26.65 15.40
N LEU A 129 10.73 -25.32 15.29
CA LEU A 129 9.56 -24.47 15.32
C LEU A 129 8.92 -24.33 13.94
N SER A 130 7.57 -24.21 13.91
CA SER A 130 6.86 -23.79 12.70
C SER A 130 7.23 -22.37 12.30
N GLY A 131 6.97 -21.98 11.03
CA GLY A 131 7.25 -20.63 10.53
C GLY A 131 6.63 -19.54 11.38
N GLY A 132 5.36 -19.69 11.77
CA GLY A 132 4.69 -18.73 12.67
C GLY A 132 5.32 -18.66 14.07
N GLN A 133 5.76 -19.81 14.62
CA GLN A 133 6.48 -19.81 15.90
C GLN A 133 7.86 -19.15 15.79
N GLN A 134 8.60 -19.37 14.70
CA GLN A 134 9.86 -18.68 14.44
C GLN A 134 9.67 -17.16 14.34
N GLN A 135 8.62 -16.73 13.67
CA GLN A 135 8.26 -15.33 13.58
C GLN A 135 7.97 -14.72 14.96
N ARG A 136 7.17 -15.37 15.79
CA ARG A 136 6.90 -14.93 17.17
C ARG A 136 8.19 -14.79 17.99
N VAL A 137 9.12 -15.71 17.86
CA VAL A 137 10.44 -15.62 18.52
C VAL A 137 11.23 -14.43 17.97
N ALA A 138 11.20 -14.16 16.67
CA ALA A 138 11.88 -13.01 16.08
C ALA A 138 11.29 -11.68 16.56
N ILE A 139 9.97 -11.59 16.69
CA ILE A 139 9.29 -10.43 17.27
C ILE A 139 9.67 -10.29 18.74
N ALA A 140 9.62 -11.36 19.55
CA ALA A 140 10.03 -11.34 20.96
C ALA A 140 11.48 -10.85 21.12
N ARG A 141 12.40 -11.32 20.26
CA ARG A 141 13.79 -10.84 20.21
C ARG A 141 13.91 -9.36 19.90
N ALA A 142 13.02 -8.84 19.06
CA ALA A 142 13.02 -7.43 18.70
C ALA A 142 12.46 -6.56 19.83
N ILE A 143 11.32 -6.93 20.41
CA ILE A 143 10.63 -6.12 21.43
C ILE A 143 11.31 -6.15 22.81
N VAL A 144 12.04 -7.23 23.15
CA VAL A 144 12.70 -7.37 24.46
C VAL A 144 13.71 -6.25 24.76
N ASN A 145 14.22 -5.59 23.73
CA ASN A 145 15.12 -4.44 23.83
C ASN A 145 14.40 -3.11 24.04
N GLU A 146 13.07 -3.09 24.05
CA GLU A 146 12.23 -1.89 24.24
C GLU A 146 12.58 -0.78 23.23
N PRO A 147 12.48 -1.04 21.92
CA PRO A 147 12.79 -0.03 20.91
C PRO A 147 11.70 1.06 20.86
N GLU A 148 12.07 2.26 20.40
CA GLU A 148 11.10 3.32 20.07
C GLU A 148 10.27 2.98 18.82
N VAL A 149 10.90 2.30 17.86
CA VAL A 149 10.29 1.90 16.60
C VAL A 149 10.61 0.45 16.27
N LEU A 150 9.60 -0.34 15.96
CA LEU A 150 9.74 -1.70 15.43
C LEU A 150 9.55 -1.68 13.91
N LEU A 151 10.57 -2.12 13.20
CA LEU A 151 10.59 -2.23 11.74
C LEU A 151 10.29 -3.67 11.34
N LEU A 152 9.32 -3.88 10.45
CA LEU A 152 8.84 -5.19 10.02
C LEU A 152 8.93 -5.27 8.49
N ASP A 153 9.84 -6.09 7.96
CA ASP A 153 10.07 -6.24 6.52
C ASP A 153 9.39 -7.51 6.00
N GLU A 154 8.18 -7.38 5.46
CA GLU A 154 7.32 -8.46 4.93
C GLU A 154 7.23 -9.67 5.88
N PRO A 155 6.90 -9.47 7.17
CA PRO A 155 7.05 -10.54 8.16
C PRO A 155 6.07 -11.70 7.97
N LEU A 156 4.94 -11.51 7.28
CA LEU A 156 3.91 -12.53 7.07
C LEU A 156 4.03 -13.26 5.72
N ALA A 157 4.94 -12.85 4.84
CA ALA A 157 5.04 -13.35 3.46
C ALA A 157 5.33 -14.86 3.37
N ALA A 158 5.95 -15.46 4.38
CA ALA A 158 6.29 -16.89 4.40
C ALA A 158 5.21 -17.79 5.02
N LEU A 159 4.07 -17.23 5.46
CA LEU A 159 2.98 -17.96 6.11
C LEU A 159 1.87 -18.33 5.13
N ASP A 160 1.21 -19.47 5.38
CA ASP A 160 -0.04 -19.81 4.71
C ASP A 160 -1.19 -18.84 5.07
N LEU A 161 -2.26 -18.84 4.28
CA LEU A 161 -3.36 -17.88 4.40
C LEU A 161 -3.99 -17.87 5.80
N LYS A 162 -4.23 -19.03 6.39
CA LYS A 162 -4.87 -19.14 7.72
C LYS A 162 -3.95 -18.60 8.81
N MET A 163 -2.70 -19.04 8.82
CA MET A 163 -1.70 -18.56 9.79
C MET A 163 -1.43 -17.06 9.62
N ARG A 164 -1.48 -16.56 8.38
CA ARG A 164 -1.32 -15.12 8.11
C ARG A 164 -2.42 -14.30 8.77
N LYS A 165 -3.70 -14.69 8.61
CA LYS A 165 -4.84 -14.01 9.25
C LYS A 165 -4.76 -14.02 10.78
N ASP A 166 -4.40 -15.17 11.36
CA ASP A 166 -4.22 -15.29 12.81
C ASP A 166 -3.10 -14.35 13.30
N MET A 167 -1.96 -14.32 12.58
CA MET A 167 -0.83 -13.46 12.92
C MET A 167 -1.10 -11.96 12.71
N GLN A 168 -1.93 -11.57 11.73
CA GLN A 168 -2.38 -10.18 11.59
C GLN A 168 -3.08 -9.71 12.87
N MET A 169 -4.05 -10.47 13.35
CA MET A 169 -4.78 -10.12 14.56
C MET A 169 -3.85 -10.02 15.78
N GLU A 170 -2.91 -10.95 15.91
CA GLU A 170 -1.92 -10.93 17.00
C GLU A 170 -0.97 -9.73 16.92
N LEU A 171 -0.48 -9.37 15.71
CA LEU A 171 0.36 -8.19 15.52
C LEU A 171 -0.38 -6.91 15.93
N LYS A 172 -1.66 -6.80 15.58
CA LYS A 172 -2.50 -5.66 15.97
C LYS A 172 -2.69 -5.57 17.47
N GLU A 173 -2.92 -6.70 18.14
CA GLU A 173 -3.03 -6.79 19.60
C GLU A 173 -1.71 -6.48 20.31
N MET A 174 -0.59 -7.00 19.79
CA MET A 174 0.74 -6.68 20.30
C MET A 174 1.06 -5.19 20.17
N HIS A 175 0.73 -4.57 19.02
CA HIS A 175 0.92 -3.14 18.83
C HIS A 175 0.16 -2.32 19.88
N LYS A 176 -1.13 -2.62 20.10
CA LYS A 176 -1.95 -1.96 21.13
C LYS A 176 -1.36 -2.13 22.53
N THR A 177 -0.86 -3.32 22.85
CA THR A 177 -0.31 -3.64 24.17
C THR A 177 1.03 -2.96 24.41
N LEU A 178 1.89 -2.89 23.39
CA LEU A 178 3.23 -2.30 23.47
C LEU A 178 3.19 -0.77 23.42
N GLY A 179 2.27 -0.17 22.69
CA GLY A 179 2.19 1.28 22.50
C GLY A 179 3.41 1.92 21.82
N ILE A 180 4.25 1.12 21.15
CA ILE A 180 5.41 1.60 20.38
C ILE A 180 5.05 1.77 18.90
N THR A 181 5.83 2.55 18.18
CA THR A 181 5.61 2.78 16.75
C THR A 181 6.00 1.56 15.94
N PHE A 182 5.10 1.10 15.04
CA PHE A 182 5.38 0.06 14.05
C PHE A 182 5.52 0.68 12.66
N VAL A 183 6.58 0.29 11.95
CA VAL A 183 6.74 0.56 10.51
C VAL A 183 6.77 -0.79 9.81
N TYR A 184 5.71 -1.08 9.09
CA TYR A 184 5.44 -2.35 8.45
C TYR A 184 5.61 -2.22 6.94
N VAL A 185 6.32 -3.13 6.31
CA VAL A 185 6.46 -3.18 4.85
C VAL A 185 5.74 -4.40 4.32
N THR A 186 4.90 -4.22 3.33
CA THR A 186 4.21 -5.31 2.63
C THR A 186 3.91 -4.94 1.18
N HIS A 187 3.58 -5.91 0.37
CA HIS A 187 2.94 -5.76 -0.93
C HIS A 187 1.49 -6.28 -0.93
N ASP A 188 1.03 -6.79 0.22
CA ASP A 188 -0.32 -7.32 0.42
C ASP A 188 -1.26 -6.20 0.88
N GLN A 189 -2.32 -5.98 0.09
CA GLN A 189 -3.29 -4.91 0.32
C GLN A 189 -4.16 -5.22 1.54
N GLU A 190 -4.58 -6.50 1.72
CA GLU A 190 -5.41 -6.93 2.86
C GLU A 190 -4.67 -6.69 4.18
N GLU A 191 -3.34 -6.97 4.22
CA GLU A 191 -2.53 -6.67 5.39
C GLU A 191 -2.51 -5.18 5.72
N ALA A 192 -2.28 -4.34 4.69
CA ALA A 192 -2.22 -2.89 4.88
C ALA A 192 -3.55 -2.31 5.36
N LEU A 193 -4.66 -2.69 4.74
CA LEU A 193 -6.00 -2.21 5.10
C LEU A 193 -6.43 -2.68 6.49
N THR A 194 -6.02 -3.88 6.92
CA THR A 194 -6.44 -4.48 8.20
C THR A 194 -5.62 -3.98 9.40
N LEU A 195 -4.30 -3.81 9.22
CA LEU A 195 -3.38 -3.57 10.33
C LEU A 195 -3.17 -2.10 10.65
N SER A 196 -3.23 -1.23 9.64
CA SER A 196 -2.65 0.11 9.73
C SER A 196 -3.57 1.15 10.34
N ASP A 197 -2.95 2.11 11.03
CA ASP A 197 -3.57 3.42 11.30
C ASP A 197 -3.36 4.34 10.09
N THR A 198 -2.19 4.25 9.45
CA THR A 198 -1.83 5.03 8.26
C THR A 198 -1.15 4.13 7.23
N ILE A 199 -1.55 4.27 5.97
CA ILE A 199 -0.93 3.61 4.81
C ILE A 199 -0.15 4.64 4.01
N VAL A 200 1.08 4.27 3.62
CA VAL A 200 1.94 5.01 2.71
C VAL A 200 2.07 4.21 1.42
N VAL A 201 1.38 4.62 0.37
CA VAL A 201 1.45 3.96 -0.93
C VAL A 201 2.67 4.47 -1.68
N MET A 202 3.54 3.55 -2.11
CA MET A 202 4.77 3.87 -2.85
C MET A 202 4.77 3.24 -4.25
N SER A 203 5.26 4.01 -5.23
CA SER A 203 5.58 3.54 -6.57
C SER A 203 6.81 4.25 -7.09
N GLU A 204 7.66 3.56 -7.83
CA GLU A 204 8.85 4.11 -8.52
C GLU A 204 9.75 4.99 -7.64
N GLY A 205 9.96 4.57 -6.39
CA GLY A 205 10.80 5.29 -5.44
C GLY A 205 10.16 6.55 -4.84
N ARG A 206 8.89 6.82 -5.08
CA ARG A 206 8.13 8.00 -4.60
C ARG A 206 6.93 7.57 -3.77
N ILE A 207 6.50 8.45 -2.88
CA ILE A 207 5.22 8.31 -2.19
C ILE A 207 4.13 8.85 -3.12
N GLN A 208 3.12 8.03 -3.38
CA GLN A 208 1.96 8.40 -4.18
C GLN A 208 0.86 9.01 -3.30
N GLN A 209 0.53 8.35 -2.19
CA GLN A 209 -0.50 8.83 -1.27
C GLN A 209 -0.19 8.38 0.16
N ILE A 210 -0.58 9.20 1.14
CA ILE A 210 -0.59 8.87 2.56
C ILE A 210 -2.00 9.15 3.07
N GLY A 211 -2.60 8.19 3.77
CA GLY A 211 -3.94 8.34 4.34
C GLY A 211 -4.29 7.20 5.28
N THR A 212 -5.49 7.27 5.87
CA THR A 212 -6.05 6.13 6.59
C THR A 212 -6.43 5.01 5.61
N PRO A 213 -6.61 3.77 6.06
CA PRO A 213 -7.11 2.70 5.18
C PRO A 213 -8.37 3.07 4.40
N VAL A 214 -9.29 3.77 5.04
CA VAL A 214 -10.56 4.22 4.43
C VAL A 214 -10.31 5.27 3.35
N ASP A 215 -9.47 6.28 3.63
CA ASP A 215 -9.15 7.33 2.65
C ASP A 215 -8.44 6.75 1.41
N ILE A 216 -7.49 5.83 1.62
CA ILE A 216 -6.72 5.21 0.52
C ILE A 216 -7.63 4.36 -0.37
N TYR A 217 -8.63 3.67 0.21
CA TYR A 217 -9.56 2.82 -0.52
C TYR A 217 -10.64 3.63 -1.25
N ASN A 218 -11.28 4.57 -0.55
CA ASN A 218 -12.43 5.31 -1.07
C ASN A 218 -12.05 6.54 -1.89
N GLU A 219 -10.94 7.21 -1.54
CA GLU A 219 -10.49 8.48 -2.15
C GLU A 219 -9.07 8.37 -2.72
N PRO A 220 -8.81 7.42 -3.66
CA PRO A 220 -7.50 7.32 -4.29
C PRO A 220 -7.17 8.59 -5.06
N ILE A 221 -5.92 9.08 -4.91
CA ILE A 221 -5.50 10.35 -5.53
C ILE A 221 -5.30 10.21 -7.05
N ASN A 222 -5.00 9.01 -7.53
CA ASN A 222 -4.76 8.72 -8.94
C ASN A 222 -5.13 7.27 -9.30
N SER A 223 -5.14 6.97 -10.60
CA SER A 223 -5.48 5.66 -11.15
C SER A 223 -4.57 4.54 -10.64
N PHE A 224 -3.27 4.82 -10.43
CA PHE A 224 -2.35 3.85 -9.87
C PHE A 224 -2.79 3.40 -8.46
N VAL A 225 -3.11 4.35 -7.58
CA VAL A 225 -3.55 4.01 -6.21
C VAL A 225 -4.88 3.27 -6.25
N ALA A 226 -5.83 3.70 -7.09
CA ALA A 226 -7.13 3.06 -7.24
C ALA A 226 -7.02 1.59 -7.65
N ASP A 227 -6.23 1.30 -8.70
CA ASP A 227 -6.00 -0.05 -9.22
C ASP A 227 -5.16 -0.91 -8.28
N PHE A 228 -4.16 -0.29 -7.64
CA PHE A 228 -3.24 -1.02 -6.76
C PHE A 228 -3.87 -1.44 -5.43
N ILE A 229 -4.86 -0.71 -4.90
CA ILE A 229 -5.46 -0.99 -3.56
C ILE A 229 -6.62 -1.99 -3.62
N GLY A 230 -7.23 -2.15 -4.77
CA GLY A 230 -8.35 -3.08 -4.98
C GLY A 230 -8.83 -3.02 -6.41
N GLU A 231 -9.56 -4.02 -6.82
CA GLU A 231 -10.21 -4.03 -8.13
C GLU A 231 -11.07 -2.77 -8.29
N SER A 232 -11.00 -2.14 -9.45
CA SER A 232 -11.69 -0.89 -9.73
C SER A 232 -12.14 -0.81 -11.18
N ASN A 233 -13.32 -0.28 -11.42
CA ASN A 233 -13.69 0.22 -12.72
C ASN A 233 -13.13 1.63 -12.88
N ILE A 234 -12.07 1.78 -13.68
CA ILE A 234 -11.44 3.07 -13.98
C ILE A 234 -11.85 3.48 -15.38
N LEU A 235 -12.63 4.53 -15.50
CA LEU A 235 -13.26 4.95 -16.74
C LEU A 235 -12.84 6.38 -17.10
N ASN A 236 -12.66 6.63 -18.40
CA ASN A 236 -12.48 7.99 -18.88
C ASN A 236 -13.80 8.75 -18.77
N GLY A 237 -13.78 9.90 -18.12
CA GLY A 237 -14.93 10.76 -17.94
C GLY A 237 -14.66 12.20 -18.30
N ILE A 238 -15.72 12.97 -18.35
CA ILE A 238 -15.69 14.44 -18.48
C ILE A 238 -16.55 15.03 -17.37
N MET A 239 -15.94 15.82 -16.52
CA MET A 239 -16.67 16.62 -15.52
C MET A 239 -17.45 17.71 -16.25
N ILE A 240 -18.75 17.57 -16.38
CA ILE A 240 -19.60 18.54 -17.10
C ILE A 240 -19.66 19.84 -16.33
N LYS A 241 -19.90 19.74 -15.03
CA LYS A 241 -19.90 20.79 -14.01
C LYS A 241 -19.76 20.14 -12.64
N ASP A 242 -19.62 20.92 -11.60
CA ASP A 242 -19.63 20.41 -10.24
C ASP A 242 -20.83 19.49 -9.99
N LYS A 243 -20.57 18.35 -9.41
CA LYS A 243 -21.54 17.29 -9.08
C LYS A 243 -22.21 16.63 -10.29
N LEU A 244 -21.67 16.75 -11.50
CA LEU A 244 -22.16 16.10 -12.71
C LEU A 244 -21.01 15.65 -13.60
N VAL A 245 -20.85 14.35 -13.76
CA VAL A 245 -19.83 13.73 -14.60
C VAL A 245 -20.46 12.89 -15.71
N ARG A 246 -19.84 12.89 -16.89
CA ARG A 246 -20.22 12.00 -17.99
C ARG A 246 -19.14 10.96 -18.21
N PHE A 247 -19.51 9.68 -18.16
CA PHE A 247 -18.67 8.56 -18.56
C PHE A 247 -19.52 7.46 -19.18
N ALA A 248 -18.90 6.57 -19.96
CA ALA A 248 -19.60 5.52 -20.71
C ALA A 248 -20.83 6.02 -21.52
N GLY A 249 -20.80 7.27 -21.99
CA GLY A 249 -21.87 7.89 -22.75
C GLY A 249 -23.08 8.39 -21.95
N VAL A 250 -23.08 8.26 -20.61
CA VAL A 250 -24.19 8.62 -19.71
C VAL A 250 -23.74 9.68 -18.72
N GLU A 251 -24.65 10.57 -18.31
CA GLU A 251 -24.43 11.56 -17.27
C GLU A 251 -24.86 11.02 -15.92
N PHE A 252 -23.97 11.19 -14.91
CA PHE A 252 -24.20 10.76 -13.55
C PHE A 252 -24.03 11.93 -12.59
N GLU A 253 -24.90 12.00 -11.60
CA GLU A 253 -24.68 12.85 -10.44
C GLU A 253 -23.52 12.25 -9.63
N CYS A 254 -22.63 13.09 -9.10
CA CYS A 254 -21.56 12.75 -8.16
C CYS A 254 -21.49 13.76 -7.04
N VAL A 255 -20.63 13.55 -6.05
CA VAL A 255 -20.47 14.48 -4.92
C VAL A 255 -19.30 15.43 -5.11
N ASP A 256 -18.40 15.11 -6.04
CA ASP A 256 -17.15 15.83 -6.28
C ASP A 256 -17.40 17.20 -6.93
N GLU A 257 -16.55 18.17 -6.55
CA GLU A 257 -16.57 19.54 -7.06
C GLU A 257 -15.14 20.11 -7.20
N GLY A 258 -14.98 21.21 -7.94
CA GLY A 258 -13.70 21.90 -8.09
C GLY A 258 -12.78 21.34 -9.18
N PHE A 259 -13.28 20.48 -10.08
CA PHE A 259 -12.52 19.97 -11.23
C PHE A 259 -12.55 20.91 -12.44
N GLY A 260 -13.53 21.84 -12.48
CA GLY A 260 -13.79 22.72 -13.63
C GLY A 260 -14.78 22.13 -14.62
N GLU A 261 -15.36 23.00 -15.46
CA GLU A 261 -16.37 22.60 -16.46
C GLU A 261 -15.70 21.98 -17.70
N ASN A 262 -16.30 20.91 -18.20
CA ASN A 262 -15.86 20.13 -19.38
C ASN A 262 -14.40 19.62 -19.29
N MET A 263 -13.92 19.36 -18.08
CA MET A 263 -12.57 18.87 -17.85
C MET A 263 -12.51 17.34 -17.93
N PRO A 264 -11.50 16.76 -18.64
CA PRO A 264 -11.28 15.33 -18.64
C PRO A 264 -10.83 14.86 -17.26
N VAL A 265 -11.44 13.78 -16.80
CA VAL A 265 -11.21 13.17 -15.49
C VAL A 265 -11.11 11.65 -15.63
N ASP A 266 -10.52 11.00 -14.62
CA ASP A 266 -10.66 9.57 -14.41
C ASP A 266 -11.75 9.34 -13.37
N VAL A 267 -12.69 8.44 -13.68
CA VAL A 267 -13.81 8.07 -12.82
C VAL A 267 -13.55 6.69 -12.27
N VAL A 268 -13.60 6.56 -10.95
CA VAL A 268 -13.45 5.27 -10.26
C VAL A 268 -14.77 4.87 -9.64
N VAL A 269 -15.19 3.63 -9.89
CA VAL A 269 -16.30 2.98 -9.19
C VAL A 269 -15.84 1.59 -8.78
N ARG A 270 -16.00 1.24 -7.51
CA ARG A 270 -15.65 -0.09 -7.02
C ARG A 270 -16.63 -1.14 -7.55
N PRO A 271 -16.19 -2.39 -7.77
CA PRO A 271 -17.08 -3.45 -8.25
C PRO A 271 -18.30 -3.72 -7.37
N GLU A 272 -18.14 -3.58 -6.05
CA GLU A 272 -19.19 -3.75 -5.04
C GLU A 272 -20.20 -2.58 -4.98
N ASP A 273 -19.88 -1.45 -5.57
CA ASP A 273 -20.70 -0.23 -5.54
C ASP A 273 -21.69 -0.19 -6.73
N TRP A 274 -21.54 -1.10 -7.68
CA TRP A 274 -22.50 -1.28 -8.76
C TRP A 274 -23.69 -2.12 -8.32
N TYR A 275 -24.89 -1.55 -8.38
CA TYR A 275 -26.13 -2.28 -8.22
C TYR A 275 -26.53 -2.90 -9.56
N ILE A 276 -26.61 -4.23 -9.62
CA ILE A 276 -27.04 -4.98 -10.79
C ILE A 276 -28.44 -5.57 -10.55
N PHE A 277 -29.32 -5.46 -11.53
CA PHE A 277 -30.70 -5.96 -11.44
C PHE A 277 -31.26 -6.30 -12.84
N PRO A 278 -32.36 -7.08 -12.93
CA PRO A 278 -33.02 -7.32 -14.20
C PRO A 278 -33.41 -6.02 -14.87
N LEU A 279 -33.38 -6.01 -16.20
CA LEU A 279 -33.66 -4.81 -17.01
C LEU A 279 -34.93 -4.10 -16.54
N SER A 280 -34.82 -2.82 -16.22
CA SER A 280 -35.92 -1.97 -15.74
C SER A 280 -35.65 -0.48 -16.05
N ASP A 281 -36.69 0.35 -15.95
CA ASP A 281 -36.60 1.80 -16.17
C ASP A 281 -35.75 2.54 -15.13
N ALA A 282 -35.35 1.85 -14.04
CA ALA A 282 -34.47 2.41 -13.01
C ALA A 282 -32.98 2.32 -13.40
N ALA A 283 -32.62 1.63 -14.48
CA ALA A 283 -31.24 1.47 -14.92
C ALA A 283 -30.67 2.79 -15.43
N GLN A 284 -29.47 3.16 -14.93
CA GLN A 284 -28.70 4.27 -15.49
C GLN A 284 -27.94 3.83 -16.75
N ILE A 285 -27.46 2.59 -16.75
CA ILE A 285 -26.79 1.93 -17.88
C ILE A 285 -27.45 0.56 -18.06
N THR A 286 -27.63 0.14 -19.31
CA THR A 286 -28.07 -1.22 -19.66
C THR A 286 -26.97 -1.95 -20.38
N GLY A 287 -26.75 -3.21 -20.05
CA GLY A 287 -25.68 -4.02 -20.63
C GLY A 287 -25.98 -5.50 -20.64
N THR A 288 -25.04 -6.27 -21.15
CA THR A 288 -25.12 -7.73 -21.22
C THR A 288 -24.03 -8.36 -20.37
N VAL A 289 -24.40 -9.34 -19.56
CA VAL A 289 -23.44 -10.12 -18.77
C VAL A 289 -22.61 -11.00 -19.70
N THR A 290 -21.29 -10.84 -19.69
CA THR A 290 -20.35 -11.63 -20.51
C THR A 290 -19.56 -12.66 -19.70
N SER A 291 -19.46 -12.46 -18.38
CA SER A 291 -18.84 -13.39 -17.44
C SER A 291 -19.57 -13.36 -16.11
N SER A 292 -19.67 -14.50 -15.42
CA SER A 292 -20.24 -14.61 -14.08
C SER A 292 -19.53 -15.73 -13.33
N ILE A 293 -18.73 -15.40 -12.32
CA ILE A 293 -17.86 -16.33 -11.58
C ILE A 293 -18.15 -16.23 -10.09
N PHE A 294 -18.45 -17.36 -9.46
CA PHE A 294 -18.64 -17.42 -8.01
C PHE A 294 -17.28 -17.41 -7.28
N LYS A 295 -17.07 -16.39 -6.44
CA LYS A 295 -15.84 -16.20 -5.64
C LYS A 295 -15.98 -16.69 -4.19
N GLY A 296 -16.99 -17.50 -3.88
CA GLY A 296 -17.22 -18.08 -2.55
C GLY A 296 -18.21 -17.30 -1.68
N VAL A 297 -18.25 -15.98 -1.77
CA VAL A 297 -19.17 -15.10 -1.02
C VAL A 297 -20.10 -14.34 -1.96
N HIS A 298 -19.58 -13.86 -3.08
CA HIS A 298 -20.29 -13.08 -4.10
C HIS A 298 -20.00 -13.66 -5.50
N TYR A 299 -20.76 -13.22 -6.46
CA TYR A 299 -20.46 -13.39 -7.89
C TYR A 299 -19.71 -12.17 -8.37
N GLU A 300 -18.62 -12.40 -9.10
CA GLU A 300 -17.92 -11.39 -9.88
C GLU A 300 -18.40 -11.52 -11.32
N MET A 301 -18.98 -10.47 -11.83
CA MET A 301 -19.57 -10.43 -13.15
C MET A 301 -18.91 -9.37 -13.99
N VAL A 302 -18.79 -9.63 -15.28
CA VAL A 302 -18.40 -8.61 -16.26
C VAL A 302 -19.64 -8.29 -17.09
N VAL A 303 -20.02 -7.02 -17.09
CA VAL A 303 -21.15 -6.49 -17.87
C VAL A 303 -20.59 -5.58 -18.95
N VAL A 304 -20.91 -5.87 -20.20
CA VAL A 304 -20.55 -5.01 -21.34
C VAL A 304 -21.70 -4.08 -21.66
N ALA A 305 -21.45 -2.79 -21.59
CA ALA A 305 -22.44 -1.74 -21.85
C ALA A 305 -21.76 -0.54 -22.54
N ASN A 306 -22.37 -0.01 -23.58
CA ASN A 306 -21.89 1.16 -24.36
C ASN A 306 -20.43 1.04 -24.86
N GLY A 307 -19.94 -0.20 -25.06
CA GLY A 307 -18.55 -0.46 -25.47
C GLY A 307 -17.53 -0.47 -24.33
N TYR A 308 -17.98 -0.43 -23.08
CA TYR A 308 -17.16 -0.53 -21.87
C TYR A 308 -17.45 -1.84 -21.13
N GLU A 309 -16.43 -2.36 -20.45
CA GLU A 309 -16.57 -3.50 -19.54
C GLU A 309 -16.65 -2.98 -18.09
N PHE A 310 -17.67 -3.45 -17.37
CA PHE A 310 -17.87 -3.14 -15.95
C PHE A 310 -17.70 -4.41 -15.14
N ILE A 311 -16.79 -4.40 -14.18
CA ILE A 311 -16.66 -5.44 -13.18
C ILE A 311 -17.66 -5.12 -12.08
N VAL A 312 -18.52 -6.08 -11.75
CA VAL A 312 -19.59 -5.94 -10.76
C VAL A 312 -19.50 -7.09 -9.76
N GLN A 313 -19.59 -6.81 -8.49
CA GLN A 313 -19.65 -7.81 -7.43
C GLN A 313 -21.02 -7.74 -6.74
N ASP A 314 -21.80 -8.83 -6.80
CA ASP A 314 -23.11 -8.93 -6.17
C ASP A 314 -23.36 -10.34 -5.61
N TYR A 315 -24.26 -10.44 -4.66
CA TYR A 315 -24.68 -11.72 -4.08
C TYR A 315 -25.63 -12.50 -5.01
N HIS A 316 -26.31 -11.83 -5.92
CA HIS A 316 -27.21 -12.43 -6.89
C HIS A 316 -26.46 -12.85 -8.15
N HIS A 317 -26.85 -14.00 -8.67
CA HIS A 317 -26.33 -14.53 -9.92
C HIS A 317 -27.16 -14.04 -11.11
N PHE A 318 -26.45 -13.63 -12.17
CA PHE A 318 -27.03 -13.35 -13.48
C PHE A 318 -26.30 -14.22 -14.52
N ASP A 319 -27.07 -14.80 -15.46
CA ASP A 319 -26.54 -15.68 -16.46
C ASP A 319 -25.77 -14.92 -17.57
N VAL A 320 -24.74 -15.56 -18.12
CA VAL A 320 -24.04 -15.03 -19.30
C VAL A 320 -25.01 -14.90 -20.46
N GLY A 321 -25.02 -13.73 -21.13
CA GLY A 321 -25.96 -13.36 -22.20
C GLY A 321 -27.23 -12.68 -21.69
N GLN A 322 -27.45 -12.58 -20.38
CA GLN A 322 -28.59 -11.88 -19.81
C GLN A 322 -28.42 -10.36 -19.92
N GLU A 323 -29.49 -9.67 -20.32
CA GLU A 323 -29.54 -8.20 -20.25
C GLU A 323 -29.88 -7.74 -18.83
N VAL A 324 -29.12 -6.79 -18.36
CA VAL A 324 -29.20 -6.26 -16.99
C VAL A 324 -29.15 -4.74 -16.96
N GLY A 325 -29.69 -4.17 -15.90
CA GLY A 325 -29.52 -2.76 -15.56
C GLY A 325 -28.42 -2.59 -14.51
N LEU A 326 -27.63 -1.53 -14.69
CA LEU A 326 -26.63 -1.08 -13.72
C LEU A 326 -27.03 0.28 -13.15
N LEU A 327 -26.79 0.48 -11.87
CA LEU A 327 -26.96 1.75 -11.15
C LEU A 327 -25.79 1.93 -10.20
N VAL A 328 -25.29 3.16 -10.09
CA VAL A 328 -24.33 3.58 -9.09
C VAL A 328 -24.86 4.84 -8.38
N LYS A 329 -24.64 4.94 -7.08
CA LYS A 329 -25.03 6.14 -6.34
C LYS A 329 -24.02 7.27 -6.49
N PRO A 330 -24.45 8.53 -6.38
CA PRO A 330 -23.55 9.69 -6.50
C PRO A 330 -22.36 9.68 -5.55
N PHE A 331 -22.53 9.10 -4.36
CA PHE A 331 -21.48 9.02 -3.33
C PHE A 331 -20.43 7.94 -3.62
N ASP A 332 -20.79 6.94 -4.41
CA ASP A 332 -19.95 5.79 -4.74
C ASP A 332 -19.14 6.01 -6.04
N ILE A 333 -19.28 7.20 -6.65
CA ILE A 333 -18.48 7.65 -7.79
C ILE A 333 -17.38 8.55 -7.27
N HIS A 334 -16.12 8.16 -7.47
CA HIS A 334 -14.96 8.97 -7.10
C HIS A 334 -14.28 9.53 -8.35
N ILE A 335 -14.01 10.85 -8.33
CA ILE A 335 -13.42 11.58 -9.46
C ILE A 335 -11.96 11.90 -9.17
N MET A 336 -11.09 11.55 -10.10
CA MET A 336 -9.67 11.87 -10.04
C MET A 336 -9.27 12.78 -11.18
N LYS A 337 -8.27 13.65 -10.90
CA LYS A 337 -7.63 14.40 -11.98
C LYS A 337 -6.93 13.43 -12.91
N LYS A 338 -7.21 13.56 -14.20
CA LYS A 338 -6.52 12.76 -15.20
C LYS A 338 -5.06 13.14 -15.23
N GLU A 339 -4.19 12.19 -14.88
CA GLU A 339 -2.76 12.37 -15.09
C GLU A 339 -2.51 12.44 -16.60
N ARG A 340 -2.02 13.58 -17.07
CA ARG A 340 -1.56 13.68 -18.46
C ARG A 340 -0.31 12.81 -18.57
N VAL A 341 -0.44 11.62 -19.11
CA VAL A 341 0.70 10.87 -19.63
C VAL A 341 1.16 11.64 -20.86
N CYS A 342 2.06 12.58 -20.67
CA CYS A 342 2.73 13.23 -21.78
C CYS A 342 3.83 12.29 -22.27
N ASN A 343 3.66 11.71 -23.42
CA ASN A 343 4.76 11.17 -24.17
C ASN A 343 5.59 12.36 -24.65
N SER A 344 6.79 12.52 -24.15
CA SER A 344 7.74 13.53 -24.67
C SER A 344 8.54 12.90 -25.81
N PHE A 345 8.46 13.52 -26.96
CA PHE A 345 9.22 13.11 -28.13
C PHE A 345 10.00 14.33 -28.63
N GLU A 346 11.22 14.12 -29.11
CA GLU A 346 11.94 15.12 -29.84
C GLU A 346 11.42 15.17 -31.28
N GLY A 347 10.96 16.32 -31.72
CA GLY A 347 10.48 16.58 -33.08
C GLY A 347 11.00 17.93 -33.58
N GLU A 348 11.07 18.11 -34.90
CA GLU A 348 11.51 19.34 -35.53
C GLU A 348 10.29 20.12 -36.02
N MET A 349 10.15 21.38 -35.59
CA MET A 349 9.08 22.25 -36.06
C MET A 349 9.32 22.60 -37.54
N ILE A 350 8.35 22.28 -38.39
CA ILE A 350 8.37 22.63 -39.82
C ILE A 350 7.88 24.07 -40.03
N ASP A 351 6.83 24.44 -39.32
CA ASP A 351 6.24 25.80 -39.29
C ASP A 351 5.55 26.04 -37.93
N GLU A 352 4.81 27.15 -37.80
CA GLU A 352 4.14 27.54 -36.55
C GLU A 352 3.07 26.53 -36.03
N SER A 353 2.61 25.61 -36.86
CA SER A 353 1.53 24.66 -36.55
C SER A 353 1.81 23.22 -36.97
N HIS A 354 3.03 22.91 -37.47
CA HIS A 354 3.38 21.56 -37.88
C HIS A 354 4.72 21.13 -37.29
N VAL A 355 4.77 19.89 -36.83
CA VAL A 355 5.97 19.25 -36.29
C VAL A 355 6.27 17.96 -37.06
N ASP A 356 7.54 17.75 -37.44
CA ASP A 356 8.03 16.45 -37.91
C ASP A 356 8.48 15.62 -36.71
N PHE A 357 7.91 14.44 -36.62
CA PHE A 357 8.19 13.53 -35.54
C PHE A 357 8.20 12.10 -36.10
N LEU A 358 9.31 11.37 -35.93
CA LEU A 358 9.53 10.04 -36.49
C LEU A 358 9.30 9.95 -38.02
N GLY A 359 9.57 11.00 -38.78
CA GLY A 359 9.37 11.06 -40.21
C GLY A 359 7.91 11.21 -40.64
N CYS A 360 7.03 11.58 -39.70
CA CYS A 360 5.63 11.91 -39.95
C CYS A 360 5.36 13.37 -39.60
N HIS A 361 4.57 14.05 -40.46
CA HIS A 361 4.14 15.41 -40.21
C HIS A 361 2.83 15.44 -39.43
N PHE A 362 2.81 16.14 -38.31
CA PHE A 362 1.64 16.31 -37.44
C PHE A 362 1.27 17.77 -37.34
N GLU A 363 -0.02 18.07 -37.39
CA GLU A 363 -0.56 19.38 -37.06
C GLU A 363 -0.57 19.53 -35.53
N CYS A 364 -0.02 20.62 -35.01
CA CYS A 364 0.03 20.93 -33.58
C CYS A 364 -0.58 22.31 -33.30
N LEU A 365 -0.89 22.57 -32.03
CA LEU A 365 -1.31 23.92 -31.64
C LEU A 365 -0.13 24.87 -31.85
N PRO A 366 -0.38 26.09 -32.35
CA PRO A 366 0.67 27.08 -32.56
C PRO A 366 1.43 27.34 -31.27
N VAL A 367 2.75 27.16 -31.32
CA VAL A 367 3.63 27.48 -30.19
C VAL A 367 3.80 28.99 -30.17
N LYS A 368 3.04 29.65 -29.30
CA LYS A 368 3.29 31.07 -28.96
C LYS A 368 4.31 31.09 -27.84
N ASP A 369 5.50 31.61 -28.18
CA ASP A 369 6.57 32.03 -27.27
C ASP A 369 6.67 31.23 -25.93
N ILE A 370 7.44 30.16 -25.95
CA ILE A 370 7.95 29.54 -24.73
C ILE A 370 9.26 30.29 -24.43
N GLU A 371 9.23 31.27 -23.49
CA GLU A 371 10.41 31.74 -22.79
C GLU A 371 10.82 30.76 -21.69
#